data_4f2e135172024c4c5c733f8f9583a073
#
_entry.id   4f2e135172024c4c5c733f8f9583a073
#
_cell.length_a   1.000
_cell.length_b   1.000
_cell.length_c   1.000
_cell.angle_alpha   90.00
_cell.angle_beta   90.00
_cell.angle_gamma   90.00
#
_symmetry.space_group_name_H-M   'P 1'
#
loop_
_entity.id
_entity.type
_entity.pdbx_description
1 polymer ?
#
loop_
_entity_poly.entity_id
_entity_poly.type
_entity_poly.pdbx_seq_one_letter_code
_entity_poly.pdbx_strand_id
1 'polypeptide(L)'
;MAKKKEVRKRAPRKTPDLAEVIAVTIELLLKNGESGFRIEDVIEKTGISKSSLYLHFGDRDGLVGAAYVELFTTDTNRNIAQAISVFEDVKTREQLEAVLPPLVQALARIPHTVRWNRLDVLSATRHRPEFLSRIVEAQTRLNSALAEALLVQQNLGNVRTDLSAREMAVLIQGVSLGRIFRDLDSKLDRDDLDEWSELTLAVYKLVLPPKRG
;
A
#
# COMPACT_ATOMS: atom_id res chain seq x y z
N MET A 1 -25.33 27.95 57.92
CA MET A 1 -25.38 26.62 57.29
C MET A 1 -24.68 26.70 55.92
N ALA A 2 -23.45 26.19 55.80
CA ALA A 2 -22.67 26.27 54.58
C ALA A 2 -22.93 24.97 53.75
N LYS A 3 -23.43 25.14 52.49
CA LYS A 3 -23.64 24.01 51.55
C LYS A 3 -22.28 23.49 51.06
N LYS A 4 -21.92 22.28 51.44
CA LYS A 4 -20.80 21.52 50.92
C LYS A 4 -21.01 21.27 49.42
N LYS A 5 -20.17 21.86 48.54
CA LYS A 5 -20.12 21.53 47.10
C LYS A 5 -19.57 20.10 46.92
N GLU A 6 -20.41 19.20 46.47
CA GLU A 6 -20.02 17.86 46.05
C GLU A 6 -19.10 17.96 44.84
N VAL A 7 -17.84 17.54 45.01
CA VAL A 7 -16.87 17.39 43.91
C VAL A 7 -17.24 16.14 43.14
N ARG A 8 -17.90 16.28 41.98
CA ARG A 8 -18.13 15.17 41.05
C ARG A 8 -16.77 14.59 40.64
N LYS A 9 -16.45 13.39 41.12
CA LYS A 9 -15.33 12.57 40.61
C LYS A 9 -15.55 12.33 39.09
N ARG A 10 -14.70 12.95 38.26
CA ARG A 10 -14.64 12.62 36.83
C ARG A 10 -14.28 11.13 36.70
N ALA A 11 -15.07 10.40 35.93
CA ALA A 11 -14.73 9.02 35.55
C ALA A 11 -13.32 8.95 34.94
N PRO A 12 -12.56 7.88 35.19
CA PRO A 12 -11.23 7.72 34.59
C PRO A 12 -11.35 7.86 33.06
N ARG A 13 -10.61 8.78 32.46
CA ARG A 13 -10.54 8.93 31.01
C ARG A 13 -9.93 7.65 30.44
N LYS A 14 -10.69 6.98 29.58
CA LYS A 14 -10.19 5.84 28.79
C LYS A 14 -8.96 6.34 28.02
N THR A 15 -7.85 5.61 28.10
CA THR A 15 -6.66 5.89 27.27
C THR A 15 -7.09 5.83 25.81
N PRO A 16 -6.80 6.86 24.99
CA PRO A 16 -7.21 6.84 23.59
C PRO A 16 -6.56 5.66 22.85
N ASP A 17 -7.34 4.94 22.07
CA ASP A 17 -6.82 3.95 21.14
C ASP A 17 -6.30 4.69 19.90
N LEU A 18 -4.97 4.84 19.83
CA LEU A 18 -4.33 5.56 18.72
C LEU A 18 -4.44 4.79 17.41
N ALA A 19 -4.53 3.47 17.44
CA ALA A 19 -4.75 2.66 16.25
C ALA A 19 -6.15 2.91 15.68
N GLU A 20 -7.18 3.01 16.54
CA GLU A 20 -8.53 3.38 16.15
C GLU A 20 -8.56 4.81 15.55
N VAL A 21 -7.85 5.76 16.16
CA VAL A 21 -7.75 7.13 15.64
C VAL A 21 -7.15 7.17 14.24
N ILE A 22 -6.06 6.43 14.01
CA ILE A 22 -5.43 6.33 12.68
C ILE A 22 -6.37 5.65 11.69
N ALA A 23 -7.02 4.55 12.05
CA ALA A 23 -7.94 3.84 11.18
C ALA A 23 -9.13 4.71 10.74
N VAL A 24 -9.74 5.45 11.67
CA VAL A 24 -10.81 6.41 11.37
C VAL A 24 -10.29 7.55 10.50
N THR A 25 -9.07 8.03 10.73
CA THR A 25 -8.45 9.07 9.90
C THR A 25 -8.26 8.57 8.47
N ILE A 26 -7.77 7.35 8.27
CA ILE A 26 -7.62 6.72 6.95
C ILE A 26 -8.99 6.62 6.25
N GLU A 27 -10.02 6.12 6.94
CA GLU A 27 -11.38 6.04 6.37
C GLU A 27 -11.88 7.40 5.86
N LEU A 28 -11.70 8.45 6.67
CA LEU A 28 -12.14 9.80 6.32
C LEU A 28 -11.33 10.40 5.17
N LEU A 29 -10.02 10.16 5.13
CA LEU A 29 -9.16 10.60 4.03
C LEU A 29 -9.52 9.92 2.72
N LEU A 30 -9.75 8.60 2.74
CA LEU A 30 -10.15 7.84 1.55
C LEU A 30 -11.53 8.25 1.03
N LYS A 31 -12.43 8.66 1.93
CA LYS A 31 -13.80 9.08 1.58
C LYS A 31 -13.87 10.52 1.06
N ASN A 32 -13.17 11.45 1.71
CA ASN A 32 -13.36 12.89 1.54
C ASN A 32 -12.18 13.57 0.83
N GLY A 33 -11.06 12.84 0.64
CA GLY A 33 -9.78 13.43 0.26
C GLY A 33 -9.17 14.28 1.39
N GLU A 34 -7.91 14.68 1.23
CA GLU A 34 -7.23 15.50 2.25
C GLU A 34 -7.87 16.89 2.39
N SER A 35 -8.35 17.49 1.30
CA SER A 35 -9.02 18.81 1.31
C SER A 35 -10.34 18.80 2.07
N GLY A 36 -11.07 17.68 2.05
CA GLY A 36 -12.34 17.52 2.77
C GLY A 36 -12.19 16.95 4.19
N PHE A 37 -10.98 16.57 4.60
CA PHE A 37 -10.73 15.97 5.91
C PHE A 37 -10.81 17.00 7.04
N ARG A 38 -11.57 16.66 8.10
CA ARG A 38 -11.76 17.48 9.30
C ARG A 38 -11.38 16.68 10.55
N ILE A 39 -10.60 17.30 11.43
CA ILE A 39 -10.23 16.72 12.74
C ILE A 39 -11.47 16.48 13.61
N GLU A 40 -12.46 17.35 13.50
CA GLU A 40 -13.70 17.27 14.27
C GLU A 40 -14.42 15.96 14.04
N ASP A 41 -14.42 15.45 12.81
CA ASP A 41 -15.05 14.17 12.45
C ASP A 41 -14.32 12.96 13.12
N VAL A 42 -12.99 13.05 13.26
CA VAL A 42 -12.20 12.04 13.99
C VAL A 42 -12.54 12.07 15.47
N ILE A 43 -12.62 13.27 16.06
CA ILE A 43 -12.97 13.48 17.49
C ILE A 43 -14.37 12.91 17.77
N GLU A 44 -15.34 13.19 16.89
CA GLU A 44 -16.71 12.69 17.02
C GLU A 44 -16.78 11.18 16.98
N LYS A 45 -16.09 10.55 16.01
CA LYS A 45 -16.15 9.09 15.80
C LYS A 45 -15.40 8.31 16.88
N THR A 46 -14.25 8.81 17.36
CA THR A 46 -13.37 8.06 18.29
C THR A 46 -13.55 8.48 19.76
N GLY A 47 -14.17 9.62 20.01
CA GLY A 47 -14.28 10.19 21.36
C GLY A 47 -12.96 10.71 21.94
N ILE A 48 -11.87 10.76 21.16
CA ILE A 48 -10.59 11.34 21.60
C ILE A 48 -10.77 12.84 21.85
N SER A 49 -10.13 13.36 22.90
CA SER A 49 -10.15 14.81 23.11
C SER A 49 -9.19 15.52 22.14
N LYS A 50 -9.55 16.74 21.74
CA LYS A 50 -8.68 17.55 20.86
C LYS A 50 -7.27 17.75 21.44
N SER A 51 -7.17 17.94 22.75
CA SER A 51 -5.88 18.08 23.44
C SER A 51 -5.05 16.78 23.40
N SER A 52 -5.70 15.62 23.53
CA SER A 52 -5.02 14.33 23.42
C SER A 52 -4.55 14.06 21.99
N LEU A 53 -5.38 14.37 20.99
CA LEU A 53 -5.03 14.23 19.60
C LEU A 53 -3.77 15.06 19.24
N TYR A 54 -3.75 16.32 19.63
CA TYR A 54 -2.58 17.19 19.41
C TYR A 54 -1.35 16.79 20.21
N LEU A 55 -1.52 16.20 21.39
CA LEU A 55 -0.41 15.67 22.17
C LEU A 55 0.31 14.54 21.43
N HIS A 56 -0.43 13.67 20.72
CA HIS A 56 0.14 12.48 20.04
C HIS A 56 0.59 12.78 18.60
N PHE A 57 -0.11 13.65 17.89
CA PHE A 57 0.13 13.88 16.46
C PHE A 57 0.63 15.30 16.14
N GLY A 58 0.75 16.18 17.14
CA GLY A 58 1.17 17.56 16.96
C GLY A 58 0.04 18.45 16.44
N ASP A 59 -0.36 18.25 15.20
CA ASP A 59 -1.40 19.03 14.53
C ASP A 59 -2.20 18.17 13.53
N ARG A 60 -3.02 18.83 12.69
CA ARG A 60 -3.76 18.15 11.61
C ARG A 60 -2.81 17.48 10.63
N ASP A 61 -1.73 18.14 10.30
CA ASP A 61 -0.77 17.68 9.30
C ASP A 61 -0.02 16.43 9.77
N GLY A 62 0.36 16.40 11.04
CA GLY A 62 0.95 15.24 11.69
C GLY A 62 0.01 14.02 11.74
N LEU A 63 -1.29 14.25 12.03
CA LEU A 63 -2.28 13.16 12.00
C LEU A 63 -2.47 12.62 10.59
N VAL A 64 -2.61 13.48 9.58
CA VAL A 64 -2.75 13.11 8.16
C VAL A 64 -1.53 12.34 7.67
N GLY A 65 -0.33 12.84 7.97
CA GLY A 65 0.91 12.18 7.60
C GLY A 65 1.07 10.79 8.24
N ALA A 66 0.72 10.66 9.53
CA ALA A 66 0.75 9.37 10.22
C ALA A 66 -0.25 8.37 9.61
N ALA A 67 -1.45 8.82 9.23
CA ALA A 67 -2.46 7.99 8.58
C ALA A 67 -1.99 7.52 7.18
N TYR A 68 -1.39 8.39 6.38
CA TYR A 68 -0.85 8.01 5.07
C TYR A 68 0.32 7.04 5.18
N VAL A 69 1.21 7.20 6.16
CA VAL A 69 2.29 6.24 6.41
C VAL A 69 1.73 4.87 6.80
N GLU A 70 0.73 4.84 7.68
CA GLU A 70 0.10 3.59 8.10
C GLU A 70 -0.59 2.88 6.93
N LEU A 71 -1.36 3.61 6.13
CA LEU A 71 -2.01 3.07 4.92
C LEU A 71 -0.98 2.47 3.97
N PHE A 72 0.10 3.20 3.66
CA PHE A 72 1.15 2.73 2.76
C PHE A 72 1.88 1.50 3.31
N THR A 73 2.19 1.51 4.60
CA THR A 73 2.92 0.41 5.26
C THR A 73 2.08 -0.86 5.30
N THR A 74 0.80 -0.74 5.62
CA THR A 74 -0.15 -1.87 5.64
C THR A 74 -0.29 -2.48 4.25
N ASP A 75 -0.48 -1.67 3.21
CA ASP A 75 -0.57 -2.16 1.82
C ASP A 75 0.75 -2.80 1.37
N THR A 76 1.88 -2.21 1.74
CA THR A 76 3.22 -2.76 1.45
C THR A 76 3.40 -4.13 2.10
N ASN A 77 3.07 -4.28 3.38
CA ASN A 77 3.20 -5.56 4.10
C ASN A 77 2.30 -6.64 3.49
N ARG A 78 1.08 -6.27 3.08
CA ARG A 78 0.18 -7.19 2.36
C ARG A 78 0.78 -7.66 1.04
N ASN A 79 1.34 -6.75 0.26
CA ASN A 79 1.99 -7.07 -1.02
C ASN A 79 3.22 -7.97 -0.83
N ILE A 80 4.01 -7.76 0.22
CA ILE A 80 5.14 -8.64 0.58
C ILE A 80 4.64 -10.04 0.90
N ALA A 81 3.64 -10.17 1.77
CA ALA A 81 3.08 -11.46 2.15
C ALA A 81 2.51 -12.22 0.93
N GLN A 82 1.82 -11.51 0.04
CA GLN A 82 1.30 -12.09 -1.19
C GLN A 82 2.42 -12.55 -2.14
N ALA A 83 3.48 -11.76 -2.30
CA ALA A 83 4.62 -12.14 -3.13
C ALA A 83 5.31 -13.40 -2.60
N ILE A 84 5.54 -13.49 -1.29
CA ILE A 84 6.12 -14.69 -0.65
C ILE A 84 5.23 -15.90 -0.93
N SER A 85 3.92 -15.79 -0.66
CA SER A 85 2.96 -16.88 -0.86
C SER A 85 2.90 -17.40 -2.31
N VAL A 86 3.04 -16.51 -3.30
CA VAL A 86 3.01 -16.91 -4.72
C VAL A 86 4.25 -17.72 -5.12
N PHE A 87 5.43 -17.37 -4.58
CA PHE A 87 6.71 -17.95 -5.03
C PHE A 87 7.27 -19.01 -4.08
N GLU A 88 6.71 -19.20 -2.89
CA GLU A 88 7.22 -20.12 -1.85
C GLU A 88 7.35 -21.57 -2.37
N ASP A 89 6.34 -22.05 -3.10
CA ASP A 89 6.28 -23.42 -3.62
C ASP A 89 6.77 -23.57 -5.05
N VAL A 90 7.19 -22.49 -5.71
CA VAL A 90 7.67 -22.53 -7.09
C VAL A 90 9.12 -23.02 -7.13
N LYS A 91 9.34 -24.24 -7.63
CA LYS A 91 10.66 -24.88 -7.72
C LYS A 91 11.11 -25.08 -9.17
N THR A 92 10.20 -25.12 -10.12
CA THR A 92 10.52 -25.37 -11.53
C THR A 92 9.99 -24.24 -12.42
N ARG A 93 10.54 -24.17 -13.62
CA ARG A 93 10.10 -23.22 -14.64
C ARG A 93 8.63 -23.41 -15.02
N GLU A 94 8.19 -24.67 -15.15
CA GLU A 94 6.80 -24.98 -15.49
C GLU A 94 5.84 -24.46 -14.40
N GLN A 95 6.21 -24.62 -13.14
CA GLN A 95 5.45 -24.08 -12.02
C GLN A 95 5.44 -22.54 -12.07
N LEU A 96 6.58 -21.91 -12.37
CA LEU A 96 6.66 -20.45 -12.53
C LEU A 96 5.76 -19.98 -13.68
N GLU A 97 5.84 -20.61 -14.85
CA GLU A 97 4.99 -20.28 -16.00
C GLU A 97 3.50 -20.49 -15.69
N ALA A 98 3.15 -21.46 -14.85
CA ALA A 98 1.77 -21.73 -14.43
C ALA A 98 1.19 -20.69 -13.45
N VAL A 99 2.01 -20.12 -12.57
CA VAL A 99 1.53 -19.10 -11.59
C VAL A 99 1.43 -17.70 -12.17
N LEU A 100 2.14 -17.40 -13.28
CA LEU A 100 2.13 -16.05 -13.87
C LEU A 100 0.73 -15.59 -14.37
N PRO A 101 -0.04 -16.41 -15.15
CA PRO A 101 -1.34 -15.96 -15.64
C PRO A 101 -2.33 -15.61 -14.52
N PRO A 102 -2.58 -16.44 -13.50
CA PRO A 102 -3.49 -16.09 -12.42
C PRO A 102 -2.97 -14.90 -11.59
N LEU A 103 -1.64 -14.75 -11.42
CA LEU A 103 -1.04 -13.60 -10.75
C LEU A 103 -1.34 -12.30 -11.52
N VAL A 104 -1.11 -12.28 -12.83
CA VAL A 104 -1.38 -11.12 -13.68
C VAL A 104 -2.86 -10.75 -13.64
N GLN A 105 -3.76 -11.73 -13.73
CA GLN A 105 -5.20 -11.48 -13.62
C GLN A 105 -5.59 -10.92 -12.25
N ALA A 106 -5.01 -11.43 -11.16
CA ALA A 106 -5.25 -10.90 -9.83
C ALA A 106 -4.78 -9.44 -9.70
N LEU A 107 -3.57 -9.12 -10.21
CA LEU A 107 -3.05 -7.76 -10.24
C LEU A 107 -3.89 -6.83 -11.12
N ALA A 108 -4.38 -7.33 -12.27
CA ALA A 108 -5.26 -6.57 -13.15
C ALA A 108 -6.61 -6.25 -12.50
N ARG A 109 -7.12 -7.08 -11.61
CA ARG A 109 -8.40 -6.88 -10.90
C ARG A 109 -8.30 -6.02 -9.64
N ILE A 110 -7.08 -5.60 -9.25
CA ILE A 110 -6.94 -4.64 -8.13
C ILE A 110 -7.77 -3.39 -8.45
N PRO A 111 -8.66 -2.95 -7.55
CA PRO A 111 -9.50 -1.78 -7.79
C PRO A 111 -8.67 -0.54 -8.14
N HIS A 112 -9.17 0.27 -9.08
CA HIS A 112 -8.48 1.50 -9.49
C HIS A 112 -8.26 2.46 -8.30
N THR A 113 -9.15 2.47 -7.32
CA THR A 113 -9.03 3.28 -6.10
C THR A 113 -7.74 2.99 -5.33
N VAL A 114 -7.24 1.75 -5.32
CA VAL A 114 -5.98 1.40 -4.67
C VAL A 114 -4.80 2.12 -5.32
N ARG A 115 -4.78 2.21 -6.65
CA ARG A 115 -3.74 2.95 -7.39
C ARG A 115 -3.81 4.45 -7.13
N TRP A 116 -5.02 5.03 -7.13
CA TRP A 116 -5.23 6.43 -6.77
C TRP A 116 -4.78 6.72 -5.36
N ASN A 117 -5.20 5.91 -4.38
CA ASN A 117 -4.78 6.07 -2.99
C ASN A 117 -3.25 6.05 -2.84
N ARG A 118 -2.56 5.19 -3.62
CA ARG A 118 -1.09 5.16 -3.62
C ARG A 118 -0.49 6.46 -4.14
N LEU A 119 -1.05 7.05 -5.20
CA LEU A 119 -0.61 8.35 -5.72
C LEU A 119 -0.89 9.47 -4.73
N ASP A 120 -2.06 9.46 -4.09
CA ASP A 120 -2.42 10.45 -3.06
C ASP A 120 -1.44 10.42 -1.89
N VAL A 121 -1.09 9.22 -1.39
CA VAL A 121 -0.08 9.07 -0.35
C VAL A 121 1.27 9.63 -0.78
N LEU A 122 1.75 9.28 -1.97
CA LEU A 122 3.04 9.76 -2.49
C LEU A 122 3.04 11.27 -2.69
N SER A 123 1.94 11.83 -3.19
CA SER A 123 1.77 13.27 -3.38
C SER A 123 1.72 14.01 -2.04
N ALA A 124 0.93 13.51 -1.10
CA ALA A 124 0.76 14.12 0.23
C ALA A 124 2.04 14.10 1.07
N THR A 125 2.83 13.02 0.97
CA THR A 125 4.06 12.87 1.76
C THR A 125 5.29 13.50 1.12
N ARG A 126 5.25 13.84 -0.16
CA ARG A 126 6.37 14.40 -0.93
C ARG A 126 7.01 15.63 -0.26
N HIS A 127 6.21 16.48 0.35
CA HIS A 127 6.65 17.72 0.99
C HIS A 127 6.72 17.65 2.52
N ARG A 128 6.67 16.42 3.09
CA ARG A 128 6.71 16.12 4.52
C ARG A 128 7.87 15.15 4.78
N PRO A 129 9.12 15.67 4.97
CA PRO A 129 10.32 14.83 5.01
C PRO A 129 10.28 13.70 6.04
N GLU A 130 9.71 13.93 7.22
CA GLU A 130 9.58 12.96 8.29
C GLU A 130 8.67 11.79 7.93
N PHE A 131 7.61 12.03 7.14
CA PHE A 131 6.73 10.98 6.64
C PHE A 131 7.29 10.34 5.39
N LEU A 132 7.91 11.12 4.49
CA LEU A 132 8.55 10.60 3.28
C LEU A 132 9.63 9.57 3.61
N SER A 133 10.45 9.80 4.66
CA SER A 133 11.47 8.83 5.08
C SER A 133 10.87 7.45 5.42
N ARG A 134 9.72 7.42 6.09
CA ARG A 134 9.01 6.18 6.42
C ARG A 134 8.39 5.50 5.20
N ILE A 135 7.91 6.27 4.23
CA ILE A 135 7.43 5.73 2.93
C ILE A 135 8.60 5.10 2.16
N VAL A 136 9.75 5.79 2.10
CA VAL A 136 10.97 5.28 1.45
C VAL A 136 11.43 3.97 2.09
N GLU A 137 11.42 3.89 3.42
CA GLU A 137 11.76 2.66 4.14
C GLU A 137 10.80 1.51 3.81
N ALA A 138 9.48 1.74 3.84
CA ALA A 138 8.48 0.75 3.49
C ALA A 138 8.62 0.28 2.03
N GLN A 139 8.83 1.21 1.10
CA GLN A 139 9.07 0.89 -0.31
C GLN A 139 10.37 0.09 -0.53
N THR A 140 11.43 0.42 0.23
CA THR A 140 12.69 -0.31 0.18
C THR A 140 12.51 -1.76 0.64
N ARG A 141 11.74 -1.99 1.71
CA ARG A 141 11.39 -3.35 2.16
C ARG A 141 10.63 -4.14 1.09
N LEU A 142 9.65 -3.53 0.44
CA LEU A 142 8.91 -4.19 -0.65
C LEU A 142 9.85 -4.57 -1.81
N ASN A 143 10.69 -3.63 -2.26
CA ASN A 143 11.65 -3.90 -3.33
C ASN A 143 12.61 -5.03 -2.96
N SER A 144 13.07 -5.07 -1.70
CA SER A 144 13.97 -6.13 -1.22
C SER A 144 13.28 -7.49 -1.19
N ALA A 145 12.06 -7.57 -0.65
CA ALA A 145 11.31 -8.83 -0.59
C ALA A 145 11.01 -9.41 -1.99
N LEU A 146 10.59 -8.56 -2.93
CA LEU A 146 10.38 -8.98 -4.31
C LEU A 146 11.68 -9.39 -5.01
N ALA A 147 12.77 -8.66 -4.77
CA ALA A 147 14.08 -9.00 -5.32
C ALA A 147 14.59 -10.33 -4.75
N GLU A 148 14.43 -10.60 -3.47
CA GLU A 148 14.80 -11.87 -2.84
C GLU A 148 14.01 -13.04 -3.44
N ALA A 149 12.70 -12.89 -3.65
CA ALA A 149 11.89 -13.90 -4.33
C ALA A 149 12.39 -14.17 -5.76
N LEU A 150 12.74 -13.14 -6.52
CA LEU A 150 13.32 -13.27 -7.86
C LEU A 150 14.72 -13.90 -7.85
N LEU A 151 15.57 -13.55 -6.86
CA LEU A 151 16.89 -14.18 -6.69
C LEU A 151 16.80 -15.67 -6.42
N VAL A 152 15.83 -16.12 -5.62
CA VAL A 152 15.56 -17.55 -5.44
C VAL A 152 15.25 -18.20 -6.77
N GLN A 153 14.42 -17.59 -7.62
CA GLN A 153 14.07 -18.12 -8.93
C GLN A 153 15.25 -18.06 -9.93
N GLN A 154 16.13 -17.06 -9.83
CA GLN A 154 17.38 -17.01 -10.60
C GLN A 154 18.31 -18.16 -10.21
N ASN A 155 18.47 -18.44 -8.92
CA ASN A 155 19.29 -19.54 -8.42
C ASN A 155 18.77 -20.92 -8.83
N LEU A 156 17.45 -21.06 -9.01
CA LEU A 156 16.81 -22.26 -9.54
C LEU A 156 16.89 -22.36 -11.08
N GLY A 157 17.38 -21.33 -11.76
CA GLY A 157 17.44 -21.27 -13.23
C GLY A 157 16.10 -20.96 -13.90
N ASN A 158 15.07 -20.61 -13.15
CA ASN A 158 13.73 -20.30 -13.64
C ASN A 158 13.62 -18.88 -14.19
N VAL A 159 14.46 -17.96 -13.72
CA VAL A 159 14.54 -16.53 -14.13
C VAL A 159 15.93 -16.25 -14.64
N ARG A 160 16.04 -15.41 -15.66
CA ARG A 160 17.32 -15.03 -16.28
C ARG A 160 18.21 -14.27 -15.30
N THR A 161 19.51 -14.56 -15.32
CA THR A 161 20.50 -14.03 -14.36
C THR A 161 21.26 -12.81 -14.89
N ASP A 162 21.09 -12.44 -16.16
CA ASP A 162 21.71 -11.27 -16.78
C ASP A 162 20.96 -9.96 -16.49
N LEU A 163 19.83 -10.03 -15.78
CA LEU A 163 19.07 -8.87 -15.31
C LEU A 163 19.09 -8.80 -13.78
N SER A 164 19.17 -7.58 -13.25
CA SER A 164 19.08 -7.33 -11.82
C SER A 164 17.72 -7.72 -11.26
N ALA A 165 17.67 -8.60 -10.27
CA ALA A 165 16.45 -8.96 -9.57
C ALA A 165 15.75 -7.74 -8.96
N ARG A 166 16.53 -6.76 -8.48
CA ARG A 166 16.01 -5.51 -7.90
C ARG A 166 15.33 -4.64 -8.94
N GLU A 167 15.94 -4.47 -10.11
CA GLU A 167 15.34 -3.69 -11.20
C GLU A 167 14.09 -4.38 -11.76
N MET A 168 14.11 -5.72 -11.86
CA MET A 168 12.90 -6.48 -12.22
C MET A 168 11.76 -6.28 -11.21
N ALA A 169 12.08 -6.26 -9.91
CA ALA A 169 11.10 -6.00 -8.86
C ALA A 169 10.47 -4.60 -8.97
N VAL A 170 11.28 -3.59 -9.31
CA VAL A 170 10.79 -2.22 -9.57
C VAL A 170 9.92 -2.17 -10.82
N LEU A 171 10.34 -2.83 -11.91
CA LEU A 171 9.58 -2.86 -13.16
C LEU A 171 8.20 -3.50 -12.99
N ILE A 172 8.12 -4.62 -12.26
CA ILE A 172 6.84 -5.31 -11.96
C ILE A 172 5.85 -4.36 -11.29
N GLN A 173 6.31 -3.60 -10.30
CA GLN A 173 5.48 -2.61 -9.62
C GLN A 173 5.12 -1.43 -10.55
N GLY A 174 6.06 -0.99 -11.38
CA GLY A 174 5.85 0.06 -12.38
C GLY A 174 4.74 -0.31 -13.37
N VAL A 175 4.72 -1.53 -13.87
CA VAL A 175 3.65 -2.03 -14.77
C VAL A 175 2.30 -2.01 -14.04
N SER A 176 2.24 -2.48 -12.81
CA SER A 176 1.01 -2.50 -12.02
C SER A 176 0.47 -1.09 -11.75
N LEU A 177 1.34 -0.15 -11.39
CA LEU A 177 0.96 1.25 -11.16
C LEU A 177 0.61 1.97 -12.48
N GLY A 178 1.34 1.67 -13.55
CA GLY A 178 1.14 2.26 -14.89
C GLY A 178 -0.24 2.00 -15.48
N ARG A 179 -0.97 1.01 -15.00
CA ARG A 179 -2.36 0.78 -15.39
C ARG A 179 -3.27 1.99 -15.13
N ILE A 180 -2.87 2.93 -14.27
CA ILE A 180 -3.64 4.16 -14.04
C ILE A 180 -3.88 4.95 -15.35
N PHE A 181 -2.95 4.88 -16.30
CA PHE A 181 -3.12 5.55 -17.60
C PHE A 181 -4.25 4.92 -18.42
N ARG A 182 -4.42 3.59 -18.32
CA ARG A 182 -5.56 2.89 -18.92
C ARG A 182 -6.87 3.27 -18.22
N ASP A 183 -6.86 3.40 -16.90
CA ASP A 183 -8.04 3.81 -16.12
C ASP A 183 -8.51 5.23 -16.46
N LEU A 184 -7.62 6.08 -17.02
CA LEU A 184 -7.90 7.45 -17.44
C LEU A 184 -8.34 7.56 -18.92
N ASP A 185 -8.16 6.52 -19.74
CA ASP A 185 -8.57 6.54 -21.13
C ASP A 185 -10.06 6.18 -21.27
N SER A 186 -10.86 7.17 -21.67
CA SER A 186 -12.30 7.01 -21.84
C SER A 186 -12.70 6.10 -23.01
N LYS A 187 -11.75 5.74 -23.91
CA LYS A 187 -11.99 4.83 -25.04
C LYS A 187 -11.80 3.37 -24.66
N LEU A 188 -11.20 3.08 -23.51
CA LEU A 188 -10.96 1.72 -23.02
C LEU A 188 -12.00 1.35 -21.97
N ASP A 189 -12.59 0.17 -22.12
CA ASP A 189 -13.46 -0.39 -21.09
C ASP A 189 -12.61 -0.77 -19.87
N ARG A 190 -12.96 -0.23 -18.71
CA ARG A 190 -12.26 -0.47 -17.45
C ARG A 190 -12.35 -1.92 -16.98
N ASP A 191 -13.43 -2.60 -17.33
CA ASP A 191 -13.74 -3.96 -16.89
C ASP A 191 -13.22 -5.02 -17.88
N ASP A 192 -12.97 -4.64 -19.15
CA ASP A 192 -12.28 -5.48 -20.11
C ASP A 192 -10.77 -5.43 -19.87
N LEU A 193 -10.24 -6.47 -19.24
CA LEU A 193 -8.86 -6.56 -18.82
C LEU A 193 -8.05 -7.60 -19.61
N ASP A 194 -8.64 -8.22 -20.60
CA ASP A 194 -8.01 -9.36 -21.29
C ASP A 194 -6.75 -8.92 -22.03
N GLU A 195 -6.83 -7.92 -22.90
CA GLU A 195 -5.65 -7.41 -23.61
C GLU A 195 -4.57 -6.86 -22.66
N TRP A 196 -4.97 -6.14 -21.59
CA TRP A 196 -4.02 -5.67 -20.60
C TRP A 196 -3.30 -6.82 -19.89
N SER A 197 -4.03 -7.87 -19.55
CA SER A 197 -3.49 -9.04 -18.90
C SER A 197 -2.55 -9.82 -19.82
N GLU A 198 -2.89 -9.98 -21.10
CA GLU A 198 -2.05 -10.62 -22.10
C GLU A 198 -0.73 -9.84 -22.31
N LEU A 199 -0.78 -8.51 -22.47
CA LEU A 199 0.40 -7.66 -22.59
C LEU A 199 1.28 -7.71 -21.34
N THR A 200 0.65 -7.62 -20.16
CA THR A 200 1.37 -7.70 -18.88
C THR A 200 2.04 -9.06 -18.72
N LEU A 201 1.35 -10.15 -19.07
CA LEU A 201 1.92 -11.48 -19.04
C LEU A 201 3.10 -11.61 -20.01
N ALA A 202 3.01 -11.04 -21.23
CA ALA A 202 4.11 -11.02 -22.19
C ALA A 202 5.33 -10.29 -21.61
N VAL A 203 5.13 -9.12 -20.97
CA VAL A 203 6.21 -8.36 -20.29
C VAL A 203 6.84 -9.21 -19.17
N TYR A 204 6.03 -9.86 -18.33
CA TYR A 204 6.57 -10.67 -17.22
C TYR A 204 7.30 -11.92 -17.73
N LYS A 205 6.90 -12.48 -18.88
CA LYS A 205 7.64 -13.58 -19.50
C LYS A 205 9.02 -13.19 -20.03
N LEU A 206 9.32 -11.90 -20.23
CA LEU A 206 10.65 -11.44 -20.61
C LEU A 206 11.72 -11.72 -19.54
N VAL A 207 11.33 -11.92 -18.29
CA VAL A 207 12.26 -12.29 -17.21
C VAL A 207 12.61 -13.77 -17.23
N LEU A 208 11.88 -14.61 -18.00
CA LEU A 208 12.20 -16.01 -18.15
C LEU A 208 13.42 -16.19 -19.06
N PRO A 209 14.31 -17.16 -18.81
CA PRO A 209 15.40 -17.46 -19.72
C PRO A 209 14.83 -17.94 -21.08
N PRO A 210 15.55 -17.72 -22.19
CA PRO A 210 15.13 -18.24 -23.48
C PRO A 210 15.00 -19.77 -23.41
N LYS A 211 13.99 -20.33 -24.10
CA LYS A 211 13.86 -21.79 -24.20
C LYS A 211 15.10 -22.31 -24.91
N ARG A 212 15.78 -23.25 -24.29
CA ARG A 212 16.83 -23.99 -24.99
C ARG A 212 16.12 -24.81 -26.07
N GLY A 213 16.45 -24.52 -27.34
CA GLY A 213 16.01 -25.30 -28.50
C GLY A 213 16.59 -26.73 -28.49
#